data_3e6e0de62739ad21901aa075c28b16f0
#
_entry.id   3e6e0de62739ad21901aa075c28b16f0
#
_cell.length_a   1.000
_cell.length_b   1.000
_cell.length_c   1.000
_cell.angle_alpha   90.00
_cell.angle_beta   90.00
_cell.angle_gamma   90.00
#
_symmetry.space_group_name_H-M   'P 1'
#
loop_
_entity.id
_entity.type
_entity.pdbx_description
1 polymer ?
#
loop_
_entity_poly.entity_id
_entity_poly.type
_entity_poly.pdbx_seq_one_letter_code
_entity_poly.pdbx_strand_id
1 'polypeptide(L)'
;MVHCAAFFRGATAEQAHAVNDLGTQHLARAARAASVSRFLFTSTGLVYGHTGGRPAHEDDPCAPIDAYPASKLAAEGFLLAMEGLDVRVLRLPFVYGDGDPHIEEAIPMMRGFPPAQRMSIAHHVDVAQAVALLLDAPSPAHRVYNLVDDEAPSLATLFASVGEPPPDGSNAERARAFDALMDGRRIREDLGFKPKFPRLADAL
;
A
#
# COMPACT_ATOMS: atom_id res chain seq x y z
N MET A 1 -7.07 2.02 17.21
CA MET A 1 -7.59 2.88 16.11
C MET A 1 -6.99 2.44 14.81
N VAL A 2 -7.76 2.41 13.70
CA VAL A 2 -7.25 2.17 12.34
C VAL A 2 -7.45 3.45 11.53
N HIS A 3 -6.38 3.94 10.90
CA HIS A 3 -6.38 5.17 10.12
C HIS A 3 -6.12 4.85 8.65
N CYS A 4 -7.20 4.80 7.86
CA CYS A 4 -7.18 4.50 6.42
C CYS A 4 -7.45 5.74 5.55
N ALA A 5 -7.81 6.88 6.15
CA ALA A 5 -8.14 8.07 5.39
C ALA A 5 -6.93 8.62 4.64
N ALA A 6 -7.14 8.97 3.38
CA ALA A 6 -6.13 9.61 2.56
C ALA A 6 -6.78 10.41 1.42
N PHE A 7 -6.09 11.44 0.94
CA PHE A 7 -6.40 12.08 -0.32
C PHE A 7 -5.41 11.55 -1.37
N PHE A 8 -5.90 10.75 -2.29
CA PHE A 8 -5.07 10.03 -3.26
C PHE A 8 -5.17 10.64 -4.66
N ARG A 9 -6.32 10.50 -5.33
CA ARG A 9 -6.49 10.91 -6.73
C ARG A 9 -6.80 12.40 -6.84
N GLY A 10 -6.09 13.10 -7.73
CA GLY A 10 -6.33 14.53 -8.02
C GLY A 10 -5.84 15.50 -6.95
N ALA A 11 -5.14 15.03 -5.90
CA ALA A 11 -4.56 15.90 -4.89
C ALA A 11 -3.37 16.69 -5.45
N THR A 12 -3.32 18.01 -5.18
CA THR A 12 -2.06 18.75 -5.32
C THR A 12 -1.07 18.32 -4.23
N ALA A 13 0.20 18.68 -4.38
CA ALA A 13 1.21 18.39 -3.36
C ALA A 13 0.84 18.99 -2.00
N GLU A 14 0.31 20.22 -1.96
CA GLU A 14 -0.15 20.90 -0.77
C GLU A 14 -1.33 20.19 -0.12
N GLN A 15 -2.30 19.74 -0.92
CA GLN A 15 -3.46 19.01 -0.43
C GLN A 15 -3.07 17.63 0.12
N ALA A 16 -2.20 16.91 -0.59
CA ALA A 16 -1.68 15.63 -0.12
C ALA A 16 -0.92 15.79 1.21
N HIS A 17 -0.06 16.79 1.33
CA HIS A 17 0.64 17.09 2.58
C HIS A 17 -0.34 17.47 3.71
N ALA A 18 -1.28 18.37 3.45
CA ALA A 18 -2.23 18.85 4.47
C ALA A 18 -3.10 17.70 5.02
N VAL A 19 -3.62 16.84 4.14
CA VAL A 19 -4.53 15.74 4.54
C VAL A 19 -3.77 14.52 5.05
N ASN A 20 -2.81 14.02 4.24
CA ASN A 20 -2.18 12.72 4.52
C ASN A 20 -1.07 12.81 5.58
N ASP A 21 -0.35 13.93 5.65
CA ASP A 21 0.71 14.12 6.65
C ASP A 21 0.20 14.89 7.87
N LEU A 22 -0.14 16.18 7.74
CA LEU A 22 -0.56 17.00 8.88
C LEU A 22 -1.84 16.48 9.53
N GLY A 23 -2.83 16.03 8.73
CA GLY A 23 -4.06 15.42 9.23
C GLY A 23 -3.76 14.16 10.06
N THR A 24 -2.86 13.30 9.59
CA THR A 24 -2.41 12.11 10.33
C THR A 24 -1.70 12.50 11.63
N GLN A 25 -0.83 13.52 11.60
CA GLN A 25 -0.15 14.00 12.81
C GLN A 25 -1.15 14.51 13.86
N HIS A 26 -2.16 15.28 13.45
CA HIS A 26 -3.20 15.78 14.35
C HIS A 26 -4.00 14.62 14.95
N LEU A 27 -4.40 13.66 14.13
CA LEU A 27 -5.15 12.49 14.58
C LEU A 27 -4.34 11.63 15.55
N ALA A 28 -3.05 11.41 15.30
CA ALA A 28 -2.18 10.64 16.19
C ALA A 28 -1.96 11.33 17.54
N ARG A 29 -1.79 12.67 17.55
CA ARG A 29 -1.71 13.44 18.81
C ARG A 29 -3.01 13.34 19.61
N ALA A 30 -4.16 13.44 18.94
CA ALA A 30 -5.47 13.28 19.59
C ALA A 30 -5.67 11.86 20.12
N ALA A 31 -5.30 10.83 19.34
CA ALA A 31 -5.36 9.43 19.76
C ALA A 31 -4.52 9.18 21.02
N ARG A 32 -3.28 9.70 21.06
CA ARG A 32 -2.42 9.62 22.24
C ARG A 32 -3.04 10.33 23.45
N ALA A 33 -3.56 11.54 23.27
CA ALA A 33 -4.22 12.28 24.35
C ALA A 33 -5.47 11.57 24.90
N ALA A 34 -6.17 10.83 24.03
CA ALA A 34 -7.32 10.01 24.40
C ALA A 34 -6.94 8.60 24.91
N SER A 35 -5.66 8.35 25.17
CA SER A 35 -5.14 7.06 25.66
C SER A 35 -5.51 5.88 24.76
N VAL A 36 -5.55 6.07 23.44
CA VAL A 36 -5.69 4.99 22.49
C VAL A 36 -4.48 4.08 22.60
N SER A 37 -4.70 2.79 22.88
CA SER A 37 -3.63 1.84 23.12
C SER A 37 -2.81 1.52 21.87
N ARG A 38 -3.43 1.57 20.66
CA ARG A 38 -2.79 1.18 19.41
C ARG A 38 -3.29 2.01 18.24
N PHE A 39 -2.36 2.43 17.38
CA PHE A 39 -2.64 3.22 16.17
C PHE A 39 -2.09 2.49 14.94
N LEU A 40 -2.97 1.91 14.14
CA LEU A 40 -2.61 1.27 12.88
C LEU A 40 -2.82 2.27 11.74
N PHE A 41 -1.75 2.53 11.00
CA PHE A 41 -1.73 3.43 9.84
C PHE A 41 -1.58 2.63 8.55
N THR A 42 -2.53 2.79 7.62
CA THR A 42 -2.36 2.26 6.27
C THR A 42 -1.54 3.21 5.43
N SER A 43 -0.34 2.78 5.05
CA SER A 43 0.54 3.46 4.12
C SER A 43 0.45 2.82 2.74
N THR A 44 1.44 3.02 1.91
CA THR A 44 1.46 2.53 0.52
C THR A 44 2.84 1.98 0.13
N GLY A 45 2.88 0.95 -0.71
CA GLY A 45 4.11 0.46 -1.31
C GLY A 45 4.79 1.46 -2.26
N LEU A 46 4.04 2.44 -2.76
CA LEU A 46 4.60 3.49 -3.61
C LEU A 46 5.66 4.35 -2.91
N VAL A 47 5.80 4.26 -1.58
CA VAL A 47 6.90 4.92 -0.84
C VAL A 47 8.27 4.44 -1.27
N TYR A 48 8.40 3.22 -1.80
CA TYR A 48 9.67 2.68 -2.30
C TYR A 48 10.12 3.32 -3.61
N GLY A 49 9.18 3.86 -4.40
CA GLY A 49 9.46 4.37 -5.74
C GLY A 49 9.78 3.24 -6.71
N HIS A 50 10.73 3.50 -7.62
CA HIS A 50 11.13 2.51 -8.63
C HIS A 50 12.06 1.45 -8.03
N THR A 51 11.59 0.21 -7.95
CA THR A 51 12.36 -0.91 -7.37
C THR A 51 13.21 -1.68 -8.38
N GLY A 52 13.10 -1.36 -9.67
CA GLY A 52 13.83 -2.04 -10.74
C GLY A 52 13.42 -3.50 -10.92
N GLY A 53 12.18 -3.85 -10.58
CA GLY A 53 11.67 -5.21 -10.67
C GLY A 53 12.08 -6.13 -9.51
N ARG A 54 12.86 -5.63 -8.53
CA ARG A 54 13.16 -6.36 -7.28
C ARG A 54 12.09 -6.03 -6.23
N PRO A 55 11.48 -7.03 -5.57
CA PRO A 55 10.60 -6.78 -4.43
C PRO A 55 11.32 -6.05 -3.29
N ALA A 56 10.77 -4.93 -2.83
CA ALA A 56 11.30 -4.13 -1.75
C ALA A 56 10.92 -4.71 -0.38
N HIS A 57 11.89 -4.78 0.52
CA HIS A 57 11.70 -5.08 1.94
C HIS A 57 11.36 -3.82 2.72
N GLU A 58 10.78 -3.99 3.90
CA GLU A 58 10.39 -2.87 4.76
C GLU A 58 11.56 -1.99 5.19
N ASP A 59 12.76 -2.54 5.24
CA ASP A 59 14.00 -1.84 5.61
C ASP A 59 14.74 -1.22 4.42
N ASP A 60 14.25 -1.42 3.20
CA ASP A 60 14.82 -0.80 2.01
C ASP A 60 14.59 0.72 2.03
N PRO A 61 15.50 1.50 1.44
CA PRO A 61 15.33 2.94 1.29
C PRO A 61 14.04 3.29 0.57
N CYS A 62 13.30 4.26 1.10
CA CYS A 62 12.12 4.82 0.45
C CYS A 62 12.52 6.03 -0.42
N ALA A 63 12.04 6.05 -1.67
CA ALA A 63 12.31 7.10 -2.66
C ALA A 63 11.03 7.44 -3.44
N PRO A 64 9.99 7.99 -2.80
CA PRO A 64 8.70 8.25 -3.42
C PRO A 64 8.85 9.23 -4.59
N ILE A 65 8.15 8.96 -5.70
CA ILE A 65 8.25 9.76 -6.93
C ILE A 65 7.15 10.84 -6.97
N ASP A 66 5.96 10.54 -6.45
CA ASP A 66 4.80 11.42 -6.50
C ASP A 66 4.47 12.01 -5.10
N ALA A 67 3.65 13.07 -5.09
CA ALA A 67 3.25 13.78 -3.87
C ALA A 67 2.48 12.90 -2.88
N TYR A 68 1.63 11.99 -3.38
CA TYR A 68 0.87 11.06 -2.52
C TYR A 68 1.78 10.16 -1.69
N PRO A 69 2.66 9.33 -2.27
CA PRO A 69 3.53 8.49 -1.47
C PRO A 69 4.53 9.31 -0.62
N ALA A 70 4.96 10.49 -1.08
CA ALA A 70 5.80 11.38 -0.28
C ALA A 70 5.08 11.85 1.00
N SER A 71 3.80 12.23 0.90
CA SER A 71 2.99 12.61 2.07
C SER A 71 2.73 11.45 3.03
N LYS A 72 2.53 10.22 2.50
CA LYS A 72 2.38 9.02 3.33
C LYS A 72 3.68 8.67 4.05
N LEU A 73 4.83 8.78 3.38
CA LEU A 73 6.15 8.55 4.00
C LEU A 73 6.46 9.58 5.09
N ALA A 74 6.12 10.85 4.90
CA ALA A 74 6.28 11.88 5.92
C ALA A 74 5.45 11.55 7.18
N ALA A 75 4.20 11.12 6.99
CA ALA A 75 3.34 10.65 8.07
C ALA A 75 3.92 9.41 8.79
N GLU A 76 4.46 8.41 8.05
CA GLU A 76 5.17 7.27 8.67
C GLU A 76 6.30 7.74 9.59
N GLY A 77 7.16 8.63 9.10
CA GLY A 77 8.29 9.16 9.86
C GLY A 77 7.85 9.82 11.16
N PHE A 78 6.82 10.67 11.10
CA PHE A 78 6.26 11.29 12.31
C PHE A 78 5.68 10.25 13.28
N LEU A 79 4.88 9.31 12.78
CA LEU A 79 4.23 8.28 13.60
C LEU A 79 5.25 7.36 14.28
N LEU A 80 6.27 6.92 13.55
CA LEU A 80 7.30 6.01 14.06
C LEU A 80 8.21 6.68 15.10
N ALA A 81 8.37 8.02 15.04
CA ALA A 81 9.10 8.80 16.04
C ALA A 81 8.24 9.15 17.27
N MET A 82 6.92 8.92 17.23
CA MET A 82 6.04 9.30 18.35
C MET A 82 6.18 8.31 19.51
N GLU A 83 6.48 8.83 20.69
CA GLU A 83 6.50 8.09 21.94
C GLU A 83 5.11 8.04 22.61
N GLY A 84 4.85 6.99 23.40
CA GLY A 84 3.62 6.84 24.18
C GLY A 84 2.40 6.44 23.37
N LEU A 85 2.58 5.92 22.14
CA LEU A 85 1.54 5.33 21.30
C LEU A 85 2.11 4.11 20.58
N ASP A 86 1.45 2.95 20.68
CA ASP A 86 1.81 1.75 19.90
C ASP A 86 1.39 1.97 18.45
N VAL A 87 2.32 2.47 17.64
CA VAL A 87 2.10 2.73 16.21
C VAL A 87 2.54 1.53 15.39
N ARG A 88 1.68 1.13 14.45
CA ARG A 88 1.95 0.10 13.43
C ARG A 88 1.61 0.64 12.06
N VAL A 89 2.45 0.32 11.08
CA VAL A 89 2.32 0.76 9.70
C VAL A 89 2.12 -0.45 8.81
N LEU A 90 1.07 -0.44 8.01
CA LEU A 90 0.80 -1.43 6.97
C LEU A 90 0.93 -0.76 5.61
N ARG A 91 1.99 -1.07 4.87
CA ARG A 91 2.19 -0.61 3.50
C ARG A 91 1.36 -1.48 2.57
N LEU A 92 0.37 -0.89 1.94
CA LEU A 92 -0.56 -1.55 1.02
C LEU A 92 -0.05 -1.46 -0.41
N PRO A 93 -0.22 -2.53 -1.20
CA PRO A 93 -0.02 -2.52 -2.64
C PRO A 93 -1.25 -1.92 -3.34
N PHE A 94 -1.47 -2.27 -4.60
CA PHE A 94 -2.73 -2.05 -5.29
C PHE A 94 -3.80 -2.99 -4.72
N VAL A 95 -4.81 -2.43 -4.05
CA VAL A 95 -5.88 -3.22 -3.42
C VAL A 95 -7.01 -3.46 -4.42
N TYR A 96 -7.57 -4.66 -4.41
CA TYR A 96 -8.68 -5.08 -5.28
C TYR A 96 -9.63 -6.03 -4.53
N GLY A 97 -10.76 -6.37 -5.12
CA GLY A 97 -11.67 -7.40 -4.58
C GLY A 97 -13.11 -7.24 -5.04
N ASP A 98 -13.99 -8.12 -4.59
CA ASP A 98 -15.40 -8.17 -4.98
C ASP A 98 -16.12 -6.84 -4.74
N GLY A 99 -16.72 -6.29 -5.80
CA GLY A 99 -17.47 -5.03 -5.73
C GLY A 99 -16.60 -3.78 -5.63
N ASP A 100 -15.27 -3.90 -5.72
CA ASP A 100 -14.37 -2.75 -5.77
C ASP A 100 -14.03 -2.42 -7.23
N PRO A 101 -14.41 -1.24 -7.76
CA PRO A 101 -14.15 -0.86 -9.15
C PRO A 101 -12.71 -0.38 -9.37
N HIS A 102 -11.79 -0.59 -8.43
CA HIS A 102 -10.47 0.04 -8.46
C HIS A 102 -9.64 -0.39 -9.67
N ILE A 103 -9.75 -1.66 -10.11
CA ILE A 103 -9.06 -2.13 -11.32
C ILE A 103 -9.57 -1.35 -12.53
N GLU A 104 -10.89 -1.34 -12.75
CA GLU A 104 -11.53 -0.67 -13.89
C GLU A 104 -11.24 0.84 -13.91
N GLU A 105 -11.29 1.48 -12.74
CA GLU A 105 -10.97 2.91 -12.59
C GLU A 105 -9.50 3.23 -12.85
N ALA A 106 -8.58 2.30 -12.64
CA ALA A 106 -7.17 2.49 -12.88
C ALA A 106 -6.76 2.25 -14.35
N ILE A 107 -7.55 1.47 -15.13
CA ILE A 107 -7.29 1.15 -16.54
C ILE A 107 -6.93 2.38 -17.39
N PRO A 108 -7.71 3.50 -17.38
CA PRO A 108 -7.37 4.67 -18.20
C PRO A 108 -5.98 5.24 -17.92
N MET A 109 -5.55 5.26 -16.66
CA MET A 109 -4.23 5.74 -16.27
C MET A 109 -3.12 4.77 -16.72
N MET A 110 -3.38 3.47 -16.62
CA MET A 110 -2.39 2.43 -16.91
C MET A 110 -2.34 2.01 -18.39
N ARG A 111 -3.21 2.58 -19.26
CA ARG A 111 -3.34 2.19 -20.67
C ARG A 111 -2.01 2.26 -21.44
N GLY A 112 -1.18 3.24 -21.13
CA GLY A 112 0.12 3.43 -21.75
C GLY A 112 1.28 2.71 -21.06
N PHE A 113 1.05 1.93 -20.01
CA PHE A 113 2.12 1.25 -19.29
C PHE A 113 2.61 -0.01 -20.03
N PRO A 114 3.84 -0.47 -19.81
CA PRO A 114 4.32 -1.72 -20.41
C PRO A 114 3.45 -2.93 -19.99
N PRO A 115 2.96 -3.75 -20.93
CA PRO A 115 2.09 -4.89 -20.60
C PRO A 115 2.78 -5.93 -19.71
N ALA A 116 4.09 -6.07 -19.80
CA ALA A 116 4.89 -7.00 -19.00
C ALA A 116 5.24 -6.45 -17.60
N GLN A 117 4.95 -5.15 -17.31
CA GLN A 117 5.19 -4.60 -15.97
C GLN A 117 4.37 -5.37 -14.95
N ARG A 118 5.03 -5.77 -13.87
CA ARG A 118 4.38 -6.47 -12.75
C ARG A 118 3.93 -5.45 -11.71
N MET A 119 2.86 -5.78 -10.99
CA MET A 119 2.34 -4.94 -9.95
C MET A 119 2.01 -5.78 -8.71
N SER A 120 2.51 -5.34 -7.55
CA SER A 120 2.08 -5.92 -6.28
C SER A 120 0.61 -5.59 -6.03
N ILE A 121 -0.16 -6.59 -5.66
CA ILE A 121 -1.60 -6.49 -5.37
C ILE A 121 -1.92 -7.17 -4.05
N ALA A 122 -3.08 -6.84 -3.46
CA ALA A 122 -3.66 -7.61 -2.35
C ALA A 122 -5.19 -7.52 -2.38
N HIS A 123 -5.84 -8.65 -2.15
CA HIS A 123 -7.30 -8.67 -2.03
C HIS A 123 -7.76 -7.96 -0.75
N HIS A 124 -8.86 -7.19 -0.78
CA HIS A 124 -9.33 -6.39 0.36
C HIS A 124 -9.68 -7.26 1.59
N VAL A 125 -10.09 -8.52 1.40
CA VAL A 125 -10.32 -9.48 2.51
C VAL A 125 -9.00 -9.78 3.22
N ASP A 126 -7.89 -9.88 2.48
CA ASP A 126 -6.57 -10.12 3.04
C ASP A 126 -5.99 -8.87 3.71
N VAL A 127 -6.35 -7.67 3.22
CA VAL A 127 -6.11 -6.41 3.94
C VAL A 127 -6.81 -6.43 5.30
N ALA A 128 -8.08 -6.83 5.35
CA ALA A 128 -8.84 -6.92 6.61
C ALA A 128 -8.21 -7.95 7.58
N GLN A 129 -7.74 -9.10 7.08
CA GLN A 129 -7.03 -10.10 7.88
C GLN A 129 -5.73 -9.52 8.47
N ALA A 130 -4.91 -8.85 7.64
CA ALA A 130 -3.66 -8.24 8.09
C ALA A 130 -3.90 -7.15 9.15
N VAL A 131 -4.95 -6.34 8.97
CA VAL A 131 -5.38 -5.34 9.97
C VAL A 131 -5.73 -6.02 11.29
N ALA A 132 -6.51 -7.11 11.27
CA ALA A 132 -6.88 -7.85 12.48
C ALA A 132 -5.63 -8.42 13.19
N LEU A 133 -4.73 -9.09 12.45
CA LEU A 133 -3.49 -9.63 13.00
C LEU A 133 -2.63 -8.54 13.65
N LEU A 134 -2.50 -7.37 13.00
CA LEU A 134 -1.75 -6.24 13.53
C LEU A 134 -2.44 -5.62 14.75
N LEU A 135 -3.76 -5.64 14.86
CA LEU A 135 -4.47 -5.16 16.04
C LEU A 135 -4.34 -6.13 17.21
N ASP A 136 -4.38 -7.43 16.96
CA ASP A 136 -4.38 -8.46 18.00
C ASP A 136 -2.98 -8.80 18.53
N ALA A 137 -1.93 -8.67 17.70
CA ALA A 137 -0.56 -8.97 18.13
C ALA A 137 -0.15 -8.10 19.34
N PRO A 138 0.20 -8.69 20.50
CA PRO A 138 0.49 -7.91 21.71
C PRO A 138 1.78 -7.09 21.58
N SER A 139 2.81 -7.67 20.95
CA SER A 139 4.12 -7.03 20.75
C SER A 139 4.77 -7.63 19.50
N PRO A 140 4.44 -7.15 18.31
CA PRO A 140 5.07 -7.66 17.08
C PRO A 140 6.55 -7.29 17.05
N ALA A 141 7.37 -8.11 16.38
CA ALA A 141 8.82 -7.90 16.29
C ALA A 141 9.16 -6.59 15.56
N HIS A 142 8.31 -6.17 14.65
CA HIS A 142 8.49 -4.96 13.86
C HIS A 142 7.26 -4.04 13.93
N ARG A 143 7.41 -2.81 13.47
CA ARG A 143 6.34 -1.81 13.43
C ARG A 143 5.86 -1.50 12.02
N VAL A 144 6.60 -1.89 11.00
CA VAL A 144 6.29 -1.67 9.57
C VAL A 144 6.20 -3.00 8.87
N TYR A 145 5.12 -3.20 8.13
CA TYR A 145 4.84 -4.43 7.39
C TYR A 145 4.36 -4.12 5.98
N ASN A 146 4.89 -4.85 5.02
CA ASN A 146 4.34 -4.92 3.66
C ASN A 146 3.23 -5.97 3.61
N LEU A 147 2.16 -5.69 2.89
CA LEU A 147 1.13 -6.66 2.56
C LEU A 147 1.10 -6.87 1.05
N VAL A 148 1.18 -8.12 0.62
CA VAL A 148 1.03 -8.50 -0.79
C VAL A 148 0.51 -9.93 -0.91
N ASP A 149 -0.14 -10.23 -2.04
CA ASP A 149 -0.44 -11.58 -2.49
C ASP A 149 0.85 -12.35 -2.79
N ASP A 150 0.74 -13.66 -3.05
CA ASP A 150 1.92 -14.50 -3.37
C ASP A 150 2.45 -14.23 -4.78
N GLU A 151 1.60 -13.70 -5.66
CA GLU A 151 1.94 -13.41 -7.06
C GLU A 151 1.65 -11.94 -7.40
N ALA A 152 2.64 -11.27 -8.00
CA ALA A 152 2.44 -9.98 -8.62
C ALA A 152 2.12 -10.18 -10.11
N PRO A 153 0.86 -10.02 -10.57
CA PRO A 153 0.49 -10.21 -11.95
C PRO A 153 1.14 -9.18 -12.86
N SER A 154 1.25 -9.50 -14.16
CA SER A 154 1.55 -8.50 -15.17
C SER A 154 0.34 -7.59 -15.40
N LEU A 155 0.57 -6.37 -15.91
CA LEU A 155 -0.53 -5.49 -16.30
C LEU A 155 -1.39 -6.11 -17.41
N ALA A 156 -0.80 -6.88 -18.34
CA ALA A 156 -1.58 -7.63 -19.31
C ALA A 156 -2.57 -8.60 -18.64
N THR A 157 -2.14 -9.30 -17.59
CA THR A 157 -3.01 -10.19 -16.80
C THR A 157 -4.09 -9.42 -16.06
N LEU A 158 -3.74 -8.29 -15.45
CA LEU A 158 -4.69 -7.44 -14.73
C LEU A 158 -5.77 -6.86 -15.66
N PHE A 159 -5.39 -6.39 -16.86
CA PHE A 159 -6.34 -5.91 -17.86
C PHE A 159 -7.27 -7.04 -18.35
N ALA A 160 -6.72 -8.22 -18.60
CA ALA A 160 -7.52 -9.38 -19.04
C ALA A 160 -8.56 -9.81 -17.99
N SER A 161 -8.28 -9.62 -16.68
CA SER A 161 -9.22 -10.00 -15.62
C SER A 161 -10.51 -9.19 -15.63
N VAL A 162 -10.50 -8.00 -16.22
CA VAL A 162 -11.70 -7.13 -16.38
C VAL A 162 -12.15 -7.03 -17.85
N GLY A 163 -11.69 -7.93 -18.70
CA GLY A 163 -12.11 -8.00 -20.11
C GLY A 163 -11.51 -6.93 -21.03
N GLU A 164 -10.45 -6.25 -20.57
CA GLU A 164 -9.80 -5.17 -21.32
C GLU A 164 -8.59 -5.68 -22.13
N PRO A 165 -8.33 -5.13 -23.32
CA PRO A 165 -7.13 -5.44 -24.08
C PRO A 165 -5.88 -4.96 -23.32
N PRO A 166 -4.72 -5.63 -23.48
CA PRO A 166 -3.50 -5.26 -22.76
C PRO A 166 -3.08 -3.81 -23.03
N PRO A 167 -2.36 -3.17 -22.09
CA PRO A 167 -1.83 -1.83 -22.30
C PRO A 167 -0.78 -1.82 -23.43
N ASP A 168 -0.55 -0.65 -24.06
CA ASP A 168 0.23 -0.52 -25.29
C ASP A 168 1.70 -0.15 -25.10
N GLY A 169 2.14 0.17 -23.88
CA GLY A 169 3.52 0.53 -23.56
C GLY A 169 3.94 1.93 -24.02
N SER A 170 3.01 2.77 -24.48
CA SER A 170 3.32 4.10 -25.02
C SER A 170 3.85 5.11 -23.99
N ASN A 171 3.68 4.84 -22.69
CA ASN A 171 4.10 5.73 -21.59
C ASN A 171 4.88 4.99 -20.49
N ALA A 172 5.98 4.35 -20.86
CA ALA A 172 6.83 3.59 -19.95
C ALA A 172 7.50 4.47 -18.87
N GLU A 173 7.74 5.74 -19.15
CA GLU A 173 8.32 6.67 -18.18
C GLU A 173 7.39 6.91 -17.00
N ARG A 174 6.12 7.21 -17.26
CA ARG A 174 5.09 7.38 -16.20
C ARG A 174 4.89 6.11 -15.40
N ALA A 175 5.00 4.96 -16.02
CA ALA A 175 4.83 3.66 -15.38
C ALA A 175 5.85 3.41 -14.25
N ARG A 176 7.02 4.04 -14.27
CA ARG A 176 8.07 3.91 -13.23
C ARG A 176 7.59 4.35 -11.85
N ALA A 177 6.69 5.33 -11.77
CA ALA A 177 6.13 5.77 -10.49
C ALA A 177 5.27 4.68 -9.81
N PHE A 178 4.88 3.65 -10.56
CA PHE A 178 4.05 2.53 -10.12
C PHE A 178 4.78 1.19 -10.16
N ASP A 179 6.09 1.19 -10.34
CA ASP A 179 6.94 -0.02 -10.35
C ASP A 179 7.50 -0.28 -8.94
N ALA A 180 6.60 -0.38 -7.97
CA ALA A 180 6.93 -0.66 -6.57
C ALA A 180 6.52 -2.10 -6.24
N LEU A 181 7.34 -3.08 -6.63
CA LEU A 181 7.16 -4.43 -6.15
C LEU A 181 7.54 -4.53 -4.68
N MET A 182 6.80 -5.34 -3.91
CA MET A 182 6.95 -5.46 -2.47
C MET A 182 7.18 -6.91 -2.06
N ASP A 183 8.00 -7.11 -1.03
CA ASP A 183 8.19 -8.40 -0.36
C ASP A 183 7.30 -8.48 0.87
N GLY A 184 6.48 -9.50 0.97
CA GLY A 184 5.54 -9.71 2.09
C GLY A 184 5.97 -10.80 3.07
N ARG A 185 7.25 -11.19 3.11
CA ARG A 185 7.72 -12.26 4.01
C ARG A 185 7.58 -11.87 5.48
N ARG A 186 7.90 -10.64 5.85
CA ARG A 186 7.90 -10.19 7.25
C ARG A 186 6.55 -10.40 7.93
N ILE A 187 5.44 -10.00 7.32
CA ILE A 187 4.11 -10.18 7.93
C ILE A 187 3.73 -11.66 8.05
N ARG A 188 4.21 -12.52 7.14
CA ARG A 188 3.99 -13.97 7.20
C ARG A 188 4.78 -14.60 8.34
N GLU A 189 6.04 -14.25 8.49
CA GLU A 189 6.96 -14.81 9.51
C GLU A 189 6.58 -14.33 10.91
N ASP A 190 6.34 -13.04 11.10
CA ASP A 190 6.07 -12.45 12.42
C ASP A 190 4.65 -12.71 12.93
N LEU A 191 3.65 -12.66 12.03
CA LEU A 191 2.24 -12.65 12.40
C LEU A 191 1.46 -13.87 11.89
N GLY A 192 2.11 -14.77 11.17
CA GLY A 192 1.45 -15.96 10.60
C GLY A 192 0.44 -15.63 9.51
N PHE A 193 0.54 -14.44 8.87
CA PHE A 193 -0.35 -14.05 7.79
C PHE A 193 -0.31 -15.08 6.65
N LYS A 194 -1.50 -15.47 6.18
CA LYS A 194 -1.68 -16.34 5.01
C LYS A 194 -2.79 -15.76 4.15
N PRO A 195 -2.49 -15.31 2.92
CA PRO A 195 -3.53 -14.74 2.07
C PRO A 195 -4.60 -15.79 1.77
N LYS A 196 -5.85 -15.36 1.84
CA LYS A 196 -7.01 -16.16 1.41
C LYS A 196 -7.11 -16.19 -0.12
N PHE A 197 -6.66 -15.10 -0.74
CA PHE A 197 -6.59 -14.92 -2.18
C PHE A 197 -5.13 -14.72 -2.60
N PRO A 198 -4.31 -15.79 -2.64
CA PRO A 198 -2.87 -15.68 -2.89
C PRO A 198 -2.52 -15.21 -4.32
N ARG A 199 -3.47 -15.27 -5.25
CA ARG A 199 -3.30 -14.86 -6.65
C ARG A 199 -4.57 -14.18 -7.16
N LEU A 200 -4.42 -13.29 -8.14
CA LEU A 200 -5.56 -12.65 -8.80
C LEU A 200 -6.60 -13.66 -9.30
N ALA A 201 -6.13 -14.77 -9.88
CA ALA A 201 -6.99 -15.82 -10.41
C ALA A 201 -7.84 -16.56 -9.35
N ASP A 202 -7.50 -16.47 -8.08
CA ASP A 202 -8.25 -17.11 -6.99
C ASP A 202 -9.47 -16.26 -6.56
N ALA A 203 -9.56 -15.01 -7.04
CA ALA A 203 -10.62 -14.05 -6.72
C ALA A 203 -11.57 -13.75 -7.90
N LEU A 204 -11.44 -14.44 -9.05
CA LEU A 204 -12.23 -14.20 -10.26
C LEU A 204 -13.38 -15.21 -10.43
#